data_ce9f4e9e39dba5ac54753c1b75725ca1
#
_entry.id   ce9f4e9e39dba5ac54753c1b75725ca1
#
_cell.length_a   1.000
_cell.length_b   1.000
_cell.length_c   1.000
_cell.angle_alpha   90.00
_cell.angle_beta   90.00
_cell.angle_gamma   90.00
#
_symmetry.space_group_name_H-M   'P 1'
#
loop_
_entity.id
_entity.type
_entity.pdbx_description
1 polymer ?
#
loop_
_entity_poly.entity_id
_entity_poly.type
_entity_poly.pdbx_seq_one_letter_code
_entity_poly.pdbx_strand_id
1 'polypeptide(L)'
;MRVIIYARCSTEESRQDVENQIKTCKRYCDSQNWPNEIAQEYESAYDGSRRKVFEQLLEKIRLKEFDVLMVYMLDRFSRETPTKIVSDLHRIVENYKCRFISLKEGIDSNNDMWQIIMMVFAYMANNFSKMLGIRVREGIRSKKEKGEYTGGRPRKQINMQRLFAITGKERISLRQIAEEYNRELPKKSRISYVQVKRVLQKHLAKFKHEIR
;
A
#
# COMPACT_ATOMS: atom_id res chain seq x y z
N MET A 1 -6.87 -28.40 -19.48
CA MET A 1 -6.57 -27.06 -18.95
C MET A 1 -5.56 -27.22 -17.82
N ARG A 2 -4.46 -26.47 -17.84
CA ARG A 2 -3.47 -26.45 -16.76
C ARG A 2 -3.89 -25.43 -15.71
N VAL A 3 -3.98 -25.86 -14.46
CA VAL A 3 -4.49 -25.06 -13.36
C VAL A 3 -3.37 -24.67 -12.42
N ILE A 4 -3.31 -23.42 -11.99
CA ILE A 4 -2.52 -22.99 -10.86
C ILE A 4 -3.45 -22.67 -9.68
N ILE A 5 -3.28 -23.37 -8.58
CA ILE A 5 -4.01 -23.13 -7.33
C ILE A 5 -3.19 -22.14 -6.52
N TYR A 6 -3.73 -20.96 -6.29
CA TYR A 6 -3.09 -19.96 -5.44
C TYR A 6 -3.69 -19.98 -4.04
N ALA A 7 -2.83 -20.18 -3.04
CA ALA A 7 -3.20 -20.18 -1.65
C ALA A 7 -2.31 -19.21 -0.86
N ARG A 8 -2.95 -18.34 -0.07
CA ARG A 8 -2.27 -17.40 0.80
C ARG A 8 -2.51 -17.76 2.26
N CYS A 9 -1.41 -17.85 3.02
CA CYS A 9 -1.42 -18.09 4.46
C CYS A 9 -1.12 -16.78 5.20
N SER A 10 -1.91 -16.47 6.23
CA SER A 10 -1.51 -15.49 7.24
C SER A 10 -0.80 -16.18 8.39
N THR A 11 0.01 -15.43 9.15
CA THR A 11 0.69 -15.92 10.37
C THR A 11 -0.28 -16.37 11.47
N GLU A 12 -1.54 -15.92 11.40
CA GLU A 12 -2.59 -16.24 12.38
C GLU A 12 -3.41 -17.48 12.00
N GLU A 13 -3.29 -17.99 10.78
CA GLU A 13 -4.01 -19.17 10.31
C GLU A 13 -3.24 -20.44 10.59
N SER A 14 -3.98 -21.48 11.00
CA SER A 14 -3.37 -22.80 11.14
C SER A 14 -2.95 -23.31 9.75
N ARG A 15 -1.78 -23.92 9.65
CA ARG A 15 -1.32 -24.58 8.41
C ARG A 15 -2.35 -25.59 7.91
N GLN A 16 -3.07 -26.22 8.81
CA GLN A 16 -4.08 -27.22 8.52
C GLN A 16 -5.29 -26.65 7.76
N ASP A 17 -5.69 -25.38 8.06
CA ASP A 17 -6.80 -24.73 7.35
C ASP A 17 -6.44 -24.45 5.89
N VAL A 18 -5.22 -24.04 5.63
CA VAL A 18 -4.73 -23.78 4.27
C VAL A 18 -4.58 -25.09 3.47
N GLU A 19 -4.07 -26.14 4.11
CA GLU A 19 -3.96 -27.47 3.49
C GLU A 19 -5.35 -28.02 3.11
N ASN A 20 -6.37 -27.82 3.96
CA ASN A 20 -7.75 -28.21 3.65
C ASN A 20 -8.33 -27.44 2.46
N GLN A 21 -8.03 -26.14 2.34
CA GLN A 21 -8.44 -25.32 1.19
C GLN A 21 -7.79 -25.83 -0.10
N ILE A 22 -6.47 -26.04 -0.08
CA ILE A 22 -5.72 -26.59 -1.21
C ILE A 22 -6.26 -27.98 -1.61
N LYS A 23 -6.50 -28.86 -0.63
CA LYS A 23 -7.07 -30.18 -0.86
C LYS A 23 -8.43 -30.12 -1.55
N THR A 24 -9.27 -29.15 -1.18
CA THR A 24 -10.57 -28.93 -1.82
C THR A 24 -10.42 -28.48 -3.26
N CYS A 25 -9.51 -27.54 -3.54
CA CYS A 25 -9.19 -27.11 -4.91
C CYS A 25 -8.66 -28.28 -5.76
N LYS A 26 -7.75 -29.09 -5.21
CA LYS A 26 -7.23 -30.27 -5.91
C LYS A 26 -8.32 -31.28 -6.26
N ARG A 27 -9.19 -31.61 -5.31
CA ARG A 27 -10.32 -32.53 -5.56
C ARG A 27 -11.20 -32.02 -6.71
N TYR A 28 -11.42 -30.72 -6.79
CA TYR A 28 -12.16 -30.14 -7.92
C TYR A 28 -11.38 -30.32 -9.22
N CYS A 29 -10.08 -30.02 -9.26
CA CYS A 29 -9.25 -30.23 -10.43
C CYS A 29 -9.25 -31.72 -10.88
N ASP A 30 -9.13 -32.63 -9.93
CA ASP A 30 -9.11 -34.08 -10.19
C ASP A 30 -10.46 -34.54 -10.80
N SER A 31 -11.59 -34.02 -10.30
CA SER A 31 -12.92 -34.30 -10.85
C SER A 31 -13.09 -33.83 -12.30
N GLN A 32 -12.31 -32.83 -12.71
CA GLN A 32 -12.32 -32.27 -14.06
C GLN A 32 -11.19 -32.83 -14.93
N ASN A 33 -10.35 -33.74 -14.40
CA ASN A 33 -9.12 -34.21 -15.03
C ASN A 33 -8.17 -33.08 -15.45
N TRP A 34 -8.02 -32.06 -14.60
CA TRP A 34 -7.14 -30.93 -14.85
C TRP A 34 -5.81 -31.07 -14.09
N PRO A 35 -4.66 -31.13 -14.81
CA PRO A 35 -3.37 -31.06 -14.16
C PRO A 35 -3.22 -29.73 -13.41
N ASN A 36 -2.70 -29.82 -12.19
CA ASN A 36 -2.65 -28.64 -11.31
C ASN A 36 -1.29 -28.51 -10.60
N GLU A 37 -0.90 -27.26 -10.36
CA GLU A 37 0.23 -26.86 -9.53
C GLU A 37 -0.24 -25.94 -8.40
N ILE A 38 0.58 -25.80 -7.36
CA ILE A 38 0.27 -24.96 -6.20
C ILE A 38 1.28 -23.82 -6.12
N ALA A 39 0.78 -22.60 -6.00
CA ALA A 39 1.52 -21.41 -5.62
C ALA A 39 1.08 -20.98 -4.23
N GLN A 40 1.95 -21.16 -3.23
CA GLN A 40 1.64 -20.82 -1.85
C GLN A 40 2.46 -19.64 -1.38
N GLU A 41 1.79 -18.62 -0.84
CA GLU A 41 2.41 -17.41 -0.32
C GLU A 41 2.20 -17.29 1.18
N TYR A 42 3.29 -17.04 1.90
CA TYR A 42 3.26 -16.79 3.33
C TYR A 42 3.41 -15.30 3.58
N GLU A 43 2.40 -14.69 4.17
CA GLU A 43 2.42 -13.28 4.53
C GLU A 43 2.88 -13.14 5.98
N SER A 44 4.06 -12.55 6.22
CA SER A 44 4.43 -12.09 7.55
C SER A 44 3.82 -10.71 7.79
N ALA A 45 3.20 -10.50 8.95
CA ALA A 45 2.57 -9.24 9.34
C ALA A 45 3.58 -8.06 9.43
N TYR A 46 4.88 -8.36 9.42
CA TYR A 46 5.97 -7.40 9.66
C TYR A 46 6.72 -6.95 8.41
N ASP A 47 6.62 -7.69 7.34
CA ASP A 47 7.36 -7.40 6.14
C ASP A 47 6.39 -6.86 5.08
N GLY A 48 6.46 -5.55 4.79
CA GLY A 48 5.82 -4.93 3.64
C GLY A 48 6.33 -5.51 2.30
N SER A 49 6.71 -6.79 2.33
CA SER A 49 7.19 -7.53 1.18
C SER A 49 6.04 -7.66 0.19
N ARG A 50 6.30 -7.11 -0.98
CA ARG A 50 5.50 -7.32 -2.18
C ARG A 50 5.15 -8.80 -2.29
N ARG A 51 3.92 -9.10 -2.67
CA ARG A 51 3.39 -10.44 -2.99
C ARG A 51 4.24 -11.11 -4.07
N LYS A 52 5.45 -11.56 -3.69
CA LYS A 52 6.47 -12.04 -4.64
C LYS A 52 5.99 -13.29 -5.40
N VAL A 53 5.35 -14.20 -4.68
CA VAL A 53 4.80 -15.42 -5.28
C VAL A 53 3.68 -15.08 -6.25
N PHE A 54 2.82 -14.14 -5.88
CA PHE A 54 1.74 -13.67 -6.75
C PHE A 54 2.26 -12.96 -8.00
N GLU A 55 3.28 -12.12 -7.89
CA GLU A 55 3.88 -11.46 -9.07
C GLU A 55 4.55 -12.48 -10.01
N GLN A 56 5.25 -13.47 -9.46
CA GLN A 56 5.81 -14.57 -10.24
C GLN A 56 4.71 -15.41 -10.93
N LEU A 57 3.63 -15.67 -10.21
CA LEU A 57 2.46 -16.36 -10.74
C LEU A 57 1.82 -15.58 -11.91
N LEU A 58 1.66 -14.26 -11.78
CA LEU A 58 1.13 -13.42 -12.85
C LEU A 58 2.01 -13.46 -14.11
N GLU A 59 3.33 -13.52 -13.93
CA GLU A 59 4.26 -13.64 -15.04
C GLU A 59 4.10 -15.00 -15.78
N LYS A 60 3.98 -16.10 -15.03
CA LYS A 60 3.70 -17.42 -15.60
C LYS A 60 2.35 -17.47 -16.35
N ILE A 61 1.31 -16.82 -15.79
CA ILE A 61 0.02 -16.69 -16.46
C ILE A 61 0.16 -15.86 -17.74
N ARG A 62 0.91 -14.76 -17.71
CA ARG A 62 1.18 -13.94 -18.89
C ARG A 62 1.89 -14.74 -19.99
N LEU A 63 2.81 -15.62 -19.61
CA LEU A 63 3.52 -16.52 -20.54
C LEU A 63 2.68 -17.72 -20.98
N LYS A 64 1.40 -17.81 -20.57
CA LYS A 64 0.50 -18.92 -20.93
C LYS A 64 0.93 -20.30 -20.43
N GLU A 65 1.65 -20.33 -19.32
CA GLU A 65 1.97 -21.61 -18.66
C GLU A 65 0.73 -22.25 -18.03
N PHE A 66 -0.26 -21.44 -17.62
CA PHE A 66 -1.52 -21.88 -17.03
C PHE A 66 -2.73 -21.29 -17.76
N ASP A 67 -3.77 -22.10 -17.86
CA ASP A 67 -5.06 -21.74 -18.46
C ASP A 67 -6.04 -21.20 -17.42
N VAL A 68 -5.90 -21.65 -16.16
CA VAL A 68 -6.83 -21.37 -15.05
C VAL A 68 -6.06 -20.95 -13.81
N LEU A 69 -6.44 -19.83 -13.21
CA LEU A 69 -6.09 -19.45 -11.85
C LEU A 69 -7.25 -19.80 -10.92
N MET A 70 -6.99 -20.69 -9.97
CA MET A 70 -7.98 -21.14 -9.00
C MET A 70 -7.61 -20.69 -7.59
N VAL A 71 -8.59 -20.19 -6.85
CA VAL A 71 -8.50 -19.91 -5.41
C VAL A 71 -9.63 -20.60 -4.68
N TYR A 72 -9.44 -20.89 -3.41
CA TYR A 72 -10.52 -21.46 -2.60
C TYR A 72 -11.62 -20.43 -2.35
N MET A 73 -11.25 -19.17 -2.03
CA MET A 73 -12.15 -18.05 -1.80
C MET A 73 -11.45 -16.72 -2.13
N LEU A 74 -12.25 -15.69 -2.43
CA LEU A 74 -11.75 -14.38 -2.88
C LEU A 74 -10.83 -13.67 -1.89
N ASP A 75 -11.06 -13.82 -0.57
CA ASP A 75 -10.18 -13.23 0.44
C ASP A 75 -8.78 -13.88 0.47
N ARG A 76 -8.64 -15.09 -0.12
CA ARG A 76 -7.35 -15.74 -0.36
C ARG A 76 -6.66 -15.21 -1.61
N PHE A 77 -7.42 -14.68 -2.53
CA PHE A 77 -6.86 -14.01 -3.71
C PHE A 77 -6.15 -12.71 -3.31
N SER A 78 -6.80 -11.85 -2.54
CA SER A 78 -6.19 -10.58 -2.10
C SER A 78 -6.88 -10.02 -0.86
N ARG A 79 -6.07 -9.39 0.04
CA ARG A 79 -6.54 -8.52 1.13
C ARG A 79 -6.40 -7.03 0.82
N GLU A 80 -6.02 -6.72 -0.38
CA GLU A 80 -5.85 -5.34 -0.82
C GLU A 80 -7.19 -4.63 -0.99
N THR A 81 -7.12 -3.37 -1.38
CA THR A 81 -8.36 -2.60 -1.62
C THR A 81 -9.21 -3.23 -2.71
N PRO A 82 -10.54 -3.13 -2.64
CA PRO A 82 -11.42 -3.63 -3.70
C PRO A 82 -11.04 -3.14 -5.10
N THR A 83 -10.54 -1.92 -5.22
CA THR A 83 -10.04 -1.36 -6.49
C THR A 83 -8.87 -2.19 -7.06
N LYS A 84 -7.95 -2.62 -6.20
CA LYS A 84 -6.80 -3.42 -6.62
C LYS A 84 -7.24 -4.83 -7.02
N ILE A 85 -8.18 -5.43 -6.29
CA ILE A 85 -8.75 -6.74 -6.62
C ILE A 85 -9.38 -6.71 -8.01
N VAL A 86 -10.22 -5.70 -8.29
CA VAL A 86 -10.86 -5.54 -9.61
C VAL A 86 -9.81 -5.38 -10.72
N SER A 87 -8.78 -4.56 -10.48
CA SER A 87 -7.68 -4.37 -11.44
C SER A 87 -6.92 -5.66 -11.73
N ASP A 88 -6.60 -6.45 -10.69
CA ASP A 88 -5.87 -7.70 -10.85
C ASP A 88 -6.73 -8.76 -11.55
N LEU A 89 -8.01 -8.88 -11.23
CA LEU A 89 -8.94 -9.77 -11.91
C LEU A 89 -9.11 -9.40 -13.39
N HIS A 90 -9.28 -8.10 -13.69
CA HIS A 90 -9.34 -7.63 -15.08
C HIS A 90 -8.06 -7.98 -15.84
N ARG A 91 -6.89 -7.78 -15.24
CA ARG A 91 -5.59 -8.12 -15.86
C ARG A 91 -5.49 -9.61 -16.16
N ILE A 92 -5.89 -10.47 -15.23
CA ILE A 92 -5.83 -11.92 -15.39
C ILE A 92 -6.80 -12.41 -16.47
N VAL A 93 -8.05 -12.00 -16.38
CA VAL A 93 -9.10 -12.53 -17.26
C VAL A 93 -9.09 -11.85 -18.62
N GLU A 94 -9.07 -10.50 -18.65
CA GLU A 94 -9.23 -9.78 -19.93
C GLU A 94 -7.90 -9.63 -20.68
N ASN A 95 -6.80 -9.30 -19.98
CA ASN A 95 -5.53 -9.07 -20.66
C ASN A 95 -4.77 -10.38 -20.90
N TYR A 96 -4.70 -11.23 -19.89
CA TYR A 96 -3.96 -12.49 -19.99
C TYR A 96 -4.83 -13.66 -20.47
N LYS A 97 -6.16 -13.46 -20.62
CA LYS A 97 -7.09 -14.51 -21.07
C LYS A 97 -6.92 -15.81 -20.28
N CYS A 98 -6.70 -15.68 -18.97
CA CYS A 98 -6.63 -16.79 -18.04
C CYS A 98 -7.95 -16.87 -17.28
N ARG A 99 -8.59 -18.04 -17.26
CA ARG A 99 -9.83 -18.26 -16.54
C ARG A 99 -9.60 -18.14 -15.03
N PHE A 100 -10.45 -17.41 -14.33
CA PHE A 100 -10.41 -17.28 -12.88
C PHE A 100 -11.55 -18.05 -12.22
N ILE A 101 -11.23 -18.85 -11.20
CA ILE A 101 -12.22 -19.62 -10.45
C ILE A 101 -12.03 -19.38 -8.95
N SER A 102 -13.10 -18.97 -8.26
CA SER A 102 -13.18 -18.97 -6.79
C SER A 102 -14.24 -20.00 -6.35
N LEU A 103 -13.78 -21.09 -5.73
CA LEU A 103 -14.64 -22.26 -5.48
C LEU A 103 -15.75 -21.98 -4.48
N LYS A 104 -15.44 -21.34 -3.36
CA LYS A 104 -16.39 -21.15 -2.27
C LYS A 104 -17.54 -20.22 -2.67
N GLU A 105 -17.25 -19.18 -3.41
CA GLU A 105 -18.24 -18.22 -3.90
C GLU A 105 -18.92 -18.68 -5.21
N GLY A 106 -18.44 -19.75 -5.83
CA GLY A 106 -18.96 -20.21 -7.11
C GLY A 106 -18.69 -19.23 -8.27
N ILE A 107 -17.63 -18.43 -8.16
CA ILE A 107 -17.28 -17.46 -9.19
C ILE A 107 -16.42 -18.15 -10.24
N ASP A 108 -16.81 -17.99 -11.50
CA ASP A 108 -16.09 -18.49 -12.66
C ASP A 108 -16.14 -17.47 -13.77
N SER A 109 -14.98 -17.05 -14.24
CA SER A 109 -14.89 -16.02 -15.29
C SER A 109 -15.36 -16.48 -16.68
N ASN A 110 -15.56 -17.79 -16.88
CA ASN A 110 -16.17 -18.32 -18.10
C ASN A 110 -17.71 -18.32 -18.06
N ASN A 111 -18.31 -17.96 -16.91
CA ASN A 111 -19.75 -17.85 -16.80
C ASN A 111 -20.23 -16.50 -17.38
N ASP A 112 -21.39 -16.47 -18.02
CA ASP A 112 -22.02 -15.25 -18.56
C ASP A 112 -22.28 -14.19 -17.49
N MET A 113 -22.42 -14.61 -16.23
CA MET A 113 -22.56 -13.72 -15.07
C MET A 113 -21.29 -12.97 -14.69
N TRP A 114 -20.12 -13.32 -15.27
CA TRP A 114 -18.84 -12.70 -14.91
C TRP A 114 -18.84 -11.19 -15.07
N GLN A 115 -19.36 -10.69 -16.17
CA GLN A 115 -19.41 -9.23 -16.41
C GLN A 115 -20.26 -8.51 -15.36
N ILE A 116 -21.35 -9.11 -14.92
CA ILE A 116 -22.22 -8.57 -13.87
C ILE A 116 -21.47 -8.56 -12.54
N ILE A 117 -20.77 -9.64 -12.21
CA ILE A 117 -19.94 -9.74 -10.98
C ILE A 117 -18.86 -8.64 -10.99
N MET A 118 -18.15 -8.46 -12.11
CA MET A 118 -17.14 -7.43 -12.25
C MET A 118 -17.72 -6.01 -12.14
N MET A 119 -18.91 -5.77 -12.68
CA MET A 119 -19.62 -4.49 -12.53
C MET A 119 -19.96 -4.19 -11.07
N VAL A 120 -20.47 -5.17 -10.33
CA VAL A 120 -20.76 -5.05 -8.89
C VAL A 120 -19.49 -4.77 -8.10
N PHE A 121 -18.40 -5.49 -8.37
CA PHE A 121 -17.11 -5.26 -7.70
C PHE A 121 -16.55 -3.87 -8.01
N ALA A 122 -16.63 -3.41 -9.25
CA ALA A 122 -16.19 -2.07 -9.64
C ALA A 122 -17.02 -0.98 -8.92
N TYR A 123 -18.33 -1.17 -8.81
CA TYR A 123 -19.20 -0.27 -8.05
C TYR A 123 -18.84 -0.24 -6.56
N MET A 124 -18.65 -1.41 -5.95
CA MET A 124 -18.22 -1.51 -4.54
C MET A 124 -16.86 -0.85 -4.32
N ALA A 125 -15.90 -1.07 -5.22
CA ALA A 125 -14.58 -0.46 -5.16
C ALA A 125 -14.63 1.07 -5.22
N ASN A 126 -15.45 1.63 -6.10
CA ASN A 126 -15.68 3.07 -6.23
C ASN A 126 -16.31 3.66 -4.95
N ASN A 127 -17.34 3.00 -4.41
CA ASN A 127 -17.98 3.43 -3.18
C ASN A 127 -17.05 3.32 -1.96
N PHE A 128 -16.24 2.27 -1.87
CA PHE A 128 -15.24 2.12 -0.81
C PHE A 128 -14.26 3.30 -0.80
N SER A 129 -13.73 3.69 -1.96
CA SER A 129 -12.83 4.83 -2.09
C SER A 129 -13.48 6.16 -1.67
N LYS A 130 -14.74 6.38 -2.07
CA LYS A 130 -15.53 7.56 -1.65
C LYS A 130 -15.76 7.60 -0.14
N MET A 131 -16.19 6.48 0.44
CA MET A 131 -16.43 6.35 1.88
C MET A 131 -15.14 6.56 2.70
N LEU A 132 -14.01 6.02 2.21
CA LEU A 132 -12.71 6.28 2.86
C LEU A 132 -12.36 7.77 2.83
N GLY A 133 -12.55 8.44 1.71
CA GLY A 133 -12.35 9.89 1.60
C GLY A 133 -13.23 10.71 2.56
N ILE A 134 -14.49 10.31 2.74
CA ILE A 134 -15.40 10.94 3.71
C ILE A 134 -14.90 10.73 5.13
N ARG A 135 -14.59 9.49 5.54
CA ARG A 135 -14.07 9.16 6.88
C ARG A 135 -12.80 9.94 7.21
N VAL A 136 -11.88 10.06 6.27
CA VAL A 136 -10.64 10.84 6.46
C VAL A 136 -10.96 12.33 6.69
N ARG A 137 -11.87 12.92 5.91
CA ARG A 137 -12.29 14.33 6.08
C ARG A 137 -12.95 14.56 7.43
N GLU A 138 -13.86 13.69 7.83
CA GLU A 138 -14.54 13.74 9.13
C GLU A 138 -13.55 13.60 10.29
N GLY A 139 -12.59 12.67 10.20
CA GLY A 139 -11.54 12.53 11.20
C GLY A 139 -10.64 13.76 11.30
N ILE A 140 -10.30 14.40 10.19
CA ILE A 140 -9.55 15.66 10.17
C ILE A 140 -10.39 16.79 10.79
N ARG A 141 -11.68 16.87 10.44
CA ARG A 141 -12.60 17.88 11.00
C ARG A 141 -12.72 17.76 12.50
N SER A 142 -12.99 16.56 13.01
CA SER A 142 -13.10 16.30 14.47
C SER A 142 -11.82 16.68 15.21
N LYS A 143 -10.63 16.34 14.68
CA LYS A 143 -9.35 16.75 15.28
C LYS A 143 -9.13 18.26 15.26
N LYS A 144 -9.59 18.97 14.22
CA LYS A 144 -9.53 20.44 14.17
C LYS A 144 -10.42 21.07 15.24
N GLU A 145 -11.65 20.57 15.39
CA GLU A 145 -12.60 21.04 16.40
C GLU A 145 -12.08 20.84 17.82
N LYS A 146 -11.34 19.75 18.08
CA LYS A 146 -10.68 19.48 19.35
C LYS A 146 -9.34 20.22 19.56
N GLY A 147 -8.85 20.95 18.57
CA GLY A 147 -7.53 21.60 18.62
C GLY A 147 -6.33 20.63 18.53
N GLU A 148 -6.58 19.35 18.25
CA GLU A 148 -5.57 18.29 18.21
C GLU A 148 -4.95 18.09 16.79
N TYR A 149 -5.39 18.88 15.81
CA TYR A 149 -4.95 18.70 14.44
C TYR A 149 -3.54 19.24 14.23
N THR A 150 -2.59 18.34 14.13
CA THR A 150 -1.17 18.62 13.83
C THR A 150 -0.82 18.27 12.39
N GLY A 151 -1.75 18.44 11.45
CA GLY A 151 -1.56 18.05 10.06
C GLY A 151 -0.40 18.75 9.37
N GLY A 152 0.11 18.08 8.35
CA GLY A 152 1.29 18.49 7.59
C GLY A 152 2.56 17.73 8.02
N ARG A 153 3.65 18.01 7.31
CA ARG A 153 4.95 17.42 7.65
C ARG A 153 5.42 17.94 9.01
N PRO A 154 5.80 17.08 9.96
CA PRO A 154 6.33 17.52 11.25
C PRO A 154 7.44 18.55 11.06
N ARG A 155 7.36 19.64 11.83
CA ARG A 155 8.40 20.68 11.76
C ARG A 155 9.70 20.10 12.32
N LYS A 156 10.78 20.30 11.59
CA LYS A 156 12.11 19.91 12.08
C LYS A 156 12.44 20.73 13.34
N GLN A 157 12.88 20.04 14.37
CA GLN A 157 13.42 20.71 15.54
C GLN A 157 14.78 21.32 15.16
N ILE A 158 14.89 22.63 15.31
CA ILE A 158 16.10 23.37 14.98
C ILE A 158 16.73 23.83 16.29
N ASN A 159 17.97 23.43 16.52
CA ASN A 159 18.72 23.94 17.69
C ASN A 159 19.09 25.41 17.43
N MET A 160 18.37 26.30 18.11
CA MET A 160 18.55 27.74 17.93
C MET A 160 19.91 28.25 18.41
N GLN A 161 20.44 27.69 19.51
CA GLN A 161 21.77 28.06 20.02
C GLN A 161 22.86 27.77 18.98
N ARG A 162 22.84 26.56 18.41
CA ARG A 162 23.76 26.18 17.32
C ARG A 162 23.58 27.07 16.10
N LEU A 163 22.35 27.38 15.71
CA LEU A 163 22.08 28.24 14.55
C LEU A 163 22.63 29.65 14.78
N PHE A 164 22.42 30.26 15.96
CA PHE A 164 22.92 31.58 16.27
C PHE A 164 24.45 31.62 16.41
N ALA A 165 25.07 30.59 16.96
CA ALA A 165 26.54 30.49 17.02
C ALA A 165 27.20 30.56 15.62
N ILE A 166 26.50 29.99 14.61
CA ILE A 166 26.97 30.05 13.21
C ILE A 166 26.69 31.44 12.59
N THR A 167 25.52 32.04 12.86
CA THR A 167 25.15 33.34 12.29
C THR A 167 25.97 34.51 12.87
N GLY A 168 26.57 34.36 14.04
CA GLY A 168 27.46 35.38 14.65
C GLY A 168 28.82 35.54 13.97
N LYS A 169 29.17 34.69 13.02
CA LYS A 169 30.37 34.84 12.20
C LYS A 169 30.10 35.87 11.10
N GLU A 170 30.99 36.86 10.96
CA GLU A 170 30.79 37.92 9.97
C GLU A 170 30.77 37.41 8.52
N ARG A 171 29.88 37.97 7.71
CA ARG A 171 29.76 37.80 6.24
C ARG A 171 29.45 36.36 5.73
N ILE A 172 28.62 35.59 6.41
CA ILE A 172 28.22 34.26 5.95
C ILE A 172 26.86 34.28 5.23
N SER A 173 26.77 33.67 4.05
CA SER A 173 25.51 33.55 3.31
C SER A 173 24.56 32.53 3.95
N LEU A 174 23.25 32.66 3.72
CA LEU A 174 22.23 31.71 4.25
C LEU A 174 22.49 30.27 3.80
N ARG A 175 23.10 30.05 2.64
CA ARG A 175 23.49 28.73 2.16
C ARG A 175 24.63 28.15 2.98
N GLN A 176 25.67 28.92 3.21
CA GLN A 176 26.81 28.52 4.06
C GLN A 176 26.38 28.24 5.51
N ILE A 177 25.44 29.05 6.06
CA ILE A 177 24.85 28.79 7.38
C ILE A 177 24.14 27.42 7.38
N ALA A 178 23.36 27.12 6.33
CA ALA A 178 22.68 25.83 6.24
C ALA A 178 23.66 24.66 6.09
N GLU A 179 24.72 24.82 5.31
CA GLU A 179 25.76 23.80 5.13
C GLU A 179 26.51 23.51 6.45
N GLU A 180 26.94 24.55 7.13
CA GLU A 180 27.66 24.44 8.42
C GLU A 180 26.76 23.82 9.50
N TYR A 181 25.49 24.25 9.56
CA TYR A 181 24.52 23.67 10.47
C TYR A 181 24.31 22.17 10.21
N ASN A 182 24.30 21.75 8.95
CA ASN A 182 24.02 20.38 8.52
C ASN A 182 25.24 19.44 8.58
N ARG A 183 26.46 19.97 8.80
CA ARG A 183 27.72 19.23 8.65
C ARG A 183 27.73 17.91 9.44
N GLU A 184 27.21 17.91 10.67
CA GLU A 184 27.18 16.76 11.57
C GLU A 184 25.80 16.11 11.70
N LEU A 185 24.79 16.58 10.95
CA LEU A 185 23.43 16.10 11.08
C LEU A 185 23.11 14.99 10.07
N PRO A 186 22.37 13.96 10.50
CA PRO A 186 21.87 12.92 9.60
C PRO A 186 20.91 13.53 8.56
N LYS A 187 20.84 12.93 7.37
CA LYS A 187 20.02 13.44 6.24
C LYS A 187 18.59 13.85 6.62
N LYS A 188 17.95 13.11 7.53
CA LYS A 188 16.57 13.38 7.98
C LYS A 188 16.43 14.69 8.77
N SER A 189 17.47 15.10 9.48
CA SER A 189 17.49 16.30 10.35
C SER A 189 18.02 17.56 9.66
N ARG A 190 18.58 17.44 8.45
CA ARG A 190 19.17 18.57 7.71
C ARG A 190 18.11 19.61 7.35
N ILE A 191 18.49 20.89 7.44
CA ILE A 191 17.64 22.03 7.11
C ILE A 191 18.10 22.70 5.81
N SER A 192 17.17 23.30 5.08
CA SER A 192 17.48 24.08 3.87
C SER A 192 17.76 25.55 4.22
N TYR A 193 18.44 26.26 3.34
CA TYR A 193 18.66 27.71 3.50
C TYR A 193 17.33 28.51 3.60
N VAL A 194 16.26 28.02 2.98
CA VAL A 194 14.92 28.62 3.09
C VAL A 194 14.36 28.46 4.51
N GLN A 195 14.61 27.32 5.17
CA GLN A 195 14.22 27.10 6.56
C GLN A 195 15.05 28.00 7.50
N VAL A 196 16.35 28.13 7.27
CA VAL A 196 17.23 29.08 7.98
C VAL A 196 16.67 30.51 7.86
N LYS A 197 16.39 30.98 6.63
CA LYS A 197 15.81 32.31 6.40
C LYS A 197 14.52 32.53 7.20
N ARG A 198 13.58 31.59 7.13
CA ARG A 198 12.29 31.69 7.84
C ARG A 198 12.45 31.76 9.36
N VAL A 199 13.37 30.96 9.91
CA VAL A 199 13.63 30.92 11.36
C VAL A 199 14.26 32.23 11.83
N LEU A 200 15.27 32.73 11.11
CA LEU A 200 15.91 33.99 11.45
C LEU A 200 14.95 35.18 11.31
N GLN A 201 14.14 35.23 10.25
CA GLN A 201 13.13 36.29 10.09
C GLN A 201 12.09 36.28 11.21
N LYS A 202 11.62 35.08 11.61
CA LYS A 202 10.65 34.94 12.72
C LYS A 202 11.25 35.41 14.05
N HIS A 203 12.52 35.15 14.27
CA HIS A 203 13.20 35.56 15.50
C HIS A 203 13.42 37.07 15.52
N LEU A 204 13.86 37.66 14.40
CA LEU A 204 14.02 39.11 14.28
C LEU A 204 12.70 39.86 14.44
N ALA A 205 11.58 39.29 13.95
CA ALA A 205 10.26 39.87 14.14
C ALA A 205 9.82 39.86 15.62
N LYS A 206 10.18 38.82 16.40
CA LYS A 206 9.90 38.77 17.85
C LYS A 206 10.70 39.86 18.60
N PHE A 207 11.98 40.02 18.30
CA PHE A 207 12.81 41.07 18.95
C PHE A 207 12.31 42.48 18.65
N LYS A 208 11.77 42.75 17.46
CA LYS A 208 11.16 44.06 17.14
C LYS A 208 9.87 44.33 17.93
N HIS A 209 9.17 43.31 18.39
CA HIS A 209 7.95 43.46 19.23
C HIS A 209 8.29 43.62 20.73
N GLU A 210 9.44 43.11 21.20
CA GLU A 210 9.88 43.20 22.58
C GLU A 210 10.57 44.55 22.91
N ILE A 211 10.94 45.33 21.90
CA ILE A 211 11.63 46.64 22.04
C ILE A 211 10.62 47.82 21.84
N ARG A 212 9.35 47.54 21.68
CA ARG A 212 8.26 48.52 21.73
C ARG A 212 7.44 48.38 22.99
#